data_ae142a9821252bca56c903a3a0d57971
#
_entry.id   ae142a9821252bca56c903a3a0d57971
#
_cell.length_a   1.000
_cell.length_b   1.000
_cell.length_c   1.000
_cell.angle_alpha   90.00
_cell.angle_beta   90.00
_cell.angle_gamma   90.00
#
_symmetry.space_group_name_H-M   'P 1'
#
loop_
_entity.id
_entity.type
_entity.pdbx_description
1 polymer ?
#
loop_
_entity_poly.entity_id
_entity_poly.type
_entity_poly.pdbx_seq_one_letter_code
_entity_poly.pdbx_strand_id
1 'polypeptide(L)'
;MGTGIPAKTIWTALLSVFLWPACALAEGIDTEHIYGFIIGSDVGDPGEREFQATATGRFSKQGGNYQALGEQLELEFVPFRNFRIELETTLSAYDIAAVPGFVDRTQAGWQGAALDLRYRFLDRETALFGLTLALETHGNRIDETTASRAQNYGTELTLALERNLIPGLAVATLNLGYQPEWTHFAGVPTRQQDSTLAVAFGIMAQVRPDFLFGGEVRYFRKYDGIGLEELGGEALFVGPSAYFRLSERARLTATWSVQAWGRPAGTAATLDLINFERQQARVVFGLNF
;
A
#
# COMPACT_ATOMS: atom_id res chain seq x y z
N MET A 1 45.64 -50.82 -33.63
CA MET A 1 46.46 -49.71 -33.09
C MET A 1 45.65 -48.45 -33.27
N GLY A 2 45.05 -47.99 -32.25
CA GLY A 2 44.21 -46.79 -32.26
C GLY A 2 44.16 -46.21 -30.85
N THR A 3 44.88 -45.17 -30.62
CA THR A 3 45.01 -44.50 -29.32
C THR A 3 43.85 -43.54 -29.09
N GLY A 4 43.01 -43.89 -28.11
CA GLY A 4 41.98 -43.02 -27.62
C GLY A 4 42.54 -41.90 -26.73
N ILE A 5 42.17 -40.65 -26.97
CA ILE A 5 42.41 -39.50 -26.14
C ILE A 5 41.25 -39.31 -25.19
N PRO A 6 41.44 -39.18 -23.88
CA PRO A 6 40.32 -39.02 -22.93
C PRO A 6 39.86 -37.54 -22.92
N ALA A 7 38.57 -37.35 -23.13
CA ALA A 7 37.91 -36.07 -22.91
C ALA A 7 37.68 -35.85 -21.41
N LYS A 8 38.67 -35.25 -20.75
CA LYS A 8 38.50 -34.60 -19.44
C LYS A 8 39.13 -33.21 -19.55
N THR A 9 38.40 -32.26 -19.11
CA THR A 9 38.75 -30.85 -18.92
C THR A 9 37.86 -29.95 -19.76
N ILE A 10 37.03 -29.21 -19.11
CA ILE A 10 36.63 -27.81 -19.29
C ILE A 10 35.22 -27.65 -18.66
N TRP A 11 35.18 -27.60 -17.34
CA TRP A 11 34.11 -26.93 -16.58
C TRP A 11 34.75 -26.34 -15.31
N THR A 12 35.66 -25.38 -15.50
CA THR A 12 36.22 -24.60 -14.39
C THR A 12 36.58 -23.23 -14.93
N ALA A 13 35.64 -22.34 -14.95
CA ALA A 13 35.87 -20.90 -14.97
C ALA A 13 34.55 -20.23 -15.29
N LEU A 14 33.93 -19.63 -14.28
CA LEU A 14 33.15 -18.42 -14.34
C LEU A 14 32.36 -18.26 -13.03
N LEU A 15 33.11 -18.33 -11.92
CA LEU A 15 32.67 -17.65 -10.67
C LEU A 15 33.63 -16.47 -10.48
N SER A 16 33.53 -15.49 -11.34
CA SER A 16 34.06 -14.16 -11.08
C SER A 16 33.11 -13.50 -10.10
N VAL A 17 33.36 -13.71 -8.82
CA VAL A 17 32.79 -12.93 -7.74
C VAL A 17 33.16 -11.47 -7.99
N PHE A 18 32.21 -10.68 -8.41
CA PHE A 18 32.31 -9.22 -8.35
C PHE A 18 32.36 -8.83 -6.87
N LEU A 19 33.51 -8.84 -6.28
CA LEU A 19 33.85 -8.13 -5.06
C LEU A 19 33.87 -6.64 -5.40
N TRP A 20 32.73 -5.99 -5.32
CA TRP A 20 32.66 -4.55 -5.24
C TRP A 20 33.18 -4.14 -3.86
N PRO A 21 34.08 -3.16 -3.77
CA PRO A 21 34.49 -2.62 -2.48
C PRO A 21 33.30 -1.78 -1.94
N ALA A 22 32.45 -2.36 -1.13
CA ALA A 22 31.45 -1.67 -0.36
C ALA A 22 32.10 -1.11 0.92
N CYS A 23 32.69 0.06 0.81
CA CYS A 23 33.02 0.94 1.93
C CYS A 23 32.64 2.38 1.58
N ALA A 24 31.38 2.61 1.20
CA ALA A 24 30.67 3.82 1.57
C ALA A 24 29.83 3.42 2.79
N LEU A 25 29.82 4.23 3.83
CA LEU A 25 28.78 4.17 4.85
C LEU A 25 27.48 4.34 4.09
N ALA A 26 26.77 3.27 3.84
CA ALA A 26 25.48 3.33 3.17
C ALA A 26 24.57 4.09 4.11
N GLU A 27 24.16 5.30 3.71
CA GLU A 27 23.01 5.95 4.31
C GLU A 27 21.88 4.91 4.31
N GLY A 28 21.13 4.80 5.41
CA GLY A 28 20.02 3.88 5.51
C GLY A 28 19.03 4.13 4.38
N ILE A 29 18.29 3.11 3.94
CA ILE A 29 17.19 3.31 2.99
C ILE A 29 16.13 4.14 3.74
N ASP A 30 15.81 5.32 3.25
CA ASP A 30 14.61 6.03 3.68
C ASP A 30 13.39 5.23 3.25
N THR A 31 12.54 4.83 4.20
CA THR A 31 11.38 3.96 3.95
C THR A 31 10.05 4.69 3.99
N GLU A 32 10.06 5.98 4.16
CA GLU A 32 8.86 6.77 4.33
C GLU A 32 7.83 6.50 3.24
N HIS A 33 8.28 6.33 1.99
CA HIS A 33 7.40 6.24 0.82
C HIS A 33 7.81 5.21 -0.25
N ILE A 34 8.56 4.19 0.13
CA ILE A 34 9.08 3.21 -0.85
C ILE A 34 8.05 2.19 -1.32
N TYR A 35 6.92 2.08 -0.63
CA TYR A 35 5.83 1.17 -0.96
C TYR A 35 4.63 1.94 -1.53
N GLY A 36 3.80 1.26 -2.31
CA GLY A 36 2.57 1.86 -2.80
C GLY A 36 1.40 1.74 -1.82
N PHE A 37 1.29 0.62 -1.12
CA PHE A 37 0.15 0.33 -0.25
C PHE A 37 0.53 0.02 1.21
N ILE A 38 1.78 -0.04 1.53
CA ILE A 38 2.32 -0.31 2.87
C ILE A 38 2.99 0.97 3.37
N ILE A 39 2.81 1.31 4.62
CA ILE A 39 3.55 2.42 5.23
C ILE A 39 4.85 1.91 5.85
N GLY A 40 5.94 2.66 5.65
CA GLY A 40 7.22 2.44 6.33
C GLY A 40 7.18 2.86 7.79
N SER A 41 8.28 2.65 8.50
CA SER A 41 8.43 3.10 9.88
C SER A 41 9.01 4.50 10.02
N ASP A 42 9.55 5.07 8.96
CA ASP A 42 10.10 6.42 8.97
C ASP A 42 8.98 7.48 8.91
N VAL A 43 9.25 8.63 9.49
CA VAL A 43 8.29 9.75 9.61
C VAL A 43 8.90 11.10 9.22
N GLY A 44 10.10 11.09 8.59
CA GLY A 44 10.82 12.26 8.18
C GLY A 44 11.53 13.01 9.30
N ASP A 45 12.22 14.08 8.93
CA ASP A 45 13.00 14.92 9.81
C ASP A 45 12.23 16.18 10.27
N PRO A 46 12.49 16.69 11.50
CA PRO A 46 11.82 17.88 11.99
C PRO A 46 11.96 19.08 11.06
N GLY A 47 10.83 19.68 10.67
CA GLY A 47 10.75 20.79 9.73
C GLY A 47 10.52 20.39 8.28
N GLU A 48 10.60 19.12 7.97
CA GLU A 48 10.29 18.57 6.64
C GLU A 48 8.85 18.86 6.25
N ARG A 49 8.67 19.16 4.96
CA ARG A 49 7.38 19.39 4.33
C ARG A 49 7.37 18.74 2.98
N GLU A 50 6.31 18.01 2.71
CA GLU A 50 6.12 17.35 1.45
C GLU A 50 4.72 17.58 0.90
N PHE A 51 4.65 17.71 -0.42
CA PHE A 51 3.41 17.53 -1.18
C PHE A 51 3.43 16.15 -1.83
N GLN A 52 2.36 15.39 -1.65
CA GLN A 52 2.19 14.10 -2.28
C GLN A 52 0.92 14.06 -3.12
N ALA A 53 1.00 13.41 -4.28
CA ALA A 53 -0.13 13.08 -5.14
C ALA A 53 -0.16 11.58 -5.36
N THR A 54 -1.27 10.94 -4.97
CA THR A 54 -1.45 9.48 -5.00
C THR A 54 -2.62 9.12 -5.90
N ALA A 55 -2.35 8.52 -7.06
CA ALA A 55 -3.37 7.97 -7.95
C ALA A 55 -3.55 6.46 -7.70
N THR A 56 -4.77 6.05 -7.32
CA THR A 56 -5.13 4.64 -7.09
C THR A 56 -6.24 4.20 -8.03
N GLY A 57 -5.94 3.25 -8.90
CA GLY A 57 -6.91 2.56 -9.75
C GLY A 57 -7.34 1.23 -9.16
N ARG A 58 -8.64 0.94 -9.17
CA ARG A 58 -9.27 -0.31 -8.74
C ARG A 58 -10.10 -0.86 -9.89
N PHE A 59 -9.88 -2.12 -10.29
CA PHE A 59 -10.41 -2.67 -11.52
C PHE A 59 -11.02 -4.05 -11.32
N SER A 60 -12.16 -4.25 -11.99
CA SER A 60 -12.89 -5.51 -12.12
C SER A 60 -13.46 -6.06 -10.82
N LYS A 61 -14.74 -6.23 -10.80
CA LYS A 61 -15.52 -6.96 -9.79
C LYS A 61 -16.20 -8.18 -10.44
N GLN A 62 -17.14 -8.79 -9.73
CA GLN A 62 -17.88 -9.95 -10.21
C GLN A 62 -18.81 -9.59 -11.37
N GLY A 63 -18.32 -9.69 -12.60
CA GLY A 63 -19.05 -9.36 -13.82
C GLY A 63 -19.10 -7.85 -14.11
N GLY A 64 -19.61 -7.49 -15.29
CA GLY A 64 -19.73 -6.12 -15.74
C GLY A 64 -18.40 -5.39 -15.93
N ASN A 65 -18.50 -4.05 -16.03
CA ASN A 65 -17.35 -3.15 -16.04
C ASN A 65 -17.28 -2.44 -14.68
N TYR A 66 -16.16 -2.53 -13.99
CA TYR A 66 -15.86 -1.80 -12.77
C TYR A 66 -14.51 -1.14 -12.87
N GLN A 67 -14.51 0.17 -12.82
CA GLN A 67 -13.31 1.00 -12.73
C GLN A 67 -13.56 2.11 -11.71
N ALA A 68 -12.67 2.22 -10.74
CA ALA A 68 -12.65 3.32 -9.78
C ALA A 68 -11.24 3.90 -9.74
N LEU A 69 -11.14 5.22 -9.89
CA LEU A 69 -9.90 5.99 -9.76
C LEU A 69 -10.06 6.94 -8.58
N GLY A 70 -9.12 6.90 -7.65
CA GLY A 70 -8.96 7.88 -6.57
C GLY A 70 -7.68 8.66 -6.78
N GLU A 71 -7.75 9.98 -6.63
CA GLU A 71 -6.62 10.90 -6.62
C GLU A 71 -6.58 11.58 -5.27
N GLN A 72 -5.58 11.27 -4.45
CA GLN A 72 -5.34 11.89 -3.15
C GLN A 72 -4.26 12.95 -3.31
N LEU A 73 -4.51 14.13 -2.77
CA LEU A 73 -3.54 15.22 -2.65
C LEU A 73 -3.27 15.43 -1.16
N GLU A 74 -2.04 15.37 -0.78
CA GLU A 74 -1.59 15.30 0.61
C GLU A 74 -0.55 16.40 0.87
N LEU A 75 -0.63 16.99 2.06
CA LEU A 75 0.37 17.89 2.60
C LEU A 75 0.88 17.29 3.91
N GLU A 76 2.15 16.95 3.91
CA GLU A 76 2.85 16.37 5.04
C GLU A 76 3.69 17.42 5.75
N PHE A 77 3.77 17.29 7.05
CA PHE A 77 4.58 18.14 7.91
C PHE A 77 5.10 17.39 9.14
N VAL A 78 6.38 17.52 9.43
CA VAL A 78 7.05 16.97 10.61
C VAL A 78 7.33 18.09 11.62
N PRO A 79 6.42 18.37 12.58
CA PRO A 79 6.57 19.50 13.52
C PRO A 79 7.69 19.27 14.54
N PHE A 80 7.95 18.03 14.92
CA PHE A 80 9.00 17.65 15.84
C PHE A 80 9.40 16.20 15.65
N ARG A 81 10.53 15.80 16.21
CA ARG A 81 11.11 14.47 16.04
C ARG A 81 10.09 13.35 16.31
N ASN A 82 10.05 12.36 15.43
CA ASN A 82 9.22 11.16 15.50
C ASN A 82 7.71 11.41 15.32
N PHE A 83 7.27 12.58 14.92
CA PHE A 83 5.85 12.84 14.71
C PHE A 83 5.59 13.54 13.39
N ARG A 84 4.66 12.98 12.60
CA ARG A 84 4.21 13.50 11.31
C ARG A 84 2.71 13.75 11.31
N ILE A 85 2.29 14.79 10.61
CA ILE A 85 0.91 15.17 10.35
C ILE A 85 0.72 15.20 8.83
N GLU A 86 -0.32 14.57 8.31
CA GLU A 86 -0.72 14.64 6.91
C GLU A 86 -2.16 15.14 6.80
N LEU A 87 -2.40 16.09 5.90
CA LEU A 87 -3.72 16.59 5.55
C LEU A 87 -4.03 16.15 4.12
N GLU A 88 -5.13 15.45 3.93
CA GLU A 88 -5.48 14.81 2.68
C GLU A 88 -6.81 15.30 2.14
N THR A 89 -6.92 15.36 0.82
CA THR A 89 -8.18 15.52 0.09
C THR A 89 -8.23 14.57 -1.08
N THR A 90 -9.39 13.93 -1.30
CA THR A 90 -9.56 12.92 -2.33
C THR A 90 -10.58 13.35 -3.39
N LEU A 91 -10.17 13.23 -4.65
CA LEU A 91 -11.04 13.25 -5.83
C LEU A 91 -11.24 11.82 -6.31
N SER A 92 -12.41 11.50 -6.82
CA SER A 92 -12.68 10.16 -7.35
C SER A 92 -13.43 10.20 -8.68
N ALA A 93 -13.17 9.19 -9.51
CA ALA A 93 -13.89 8.95 -10.75
C ALA A 93 -14.25 7.47 -10.87
N TYR A 94 -15.47 7.21 -11.35
CA TYR A 94 -16.03 5.86 -11.45
C TYR A 94 -16.65 5.63 -12.83
N ASP A 95 -16.46 4.40 -13.32
CA ASP A 95 -17.20 3.84 -14.44
C ASP A 95 -17.67 2.43 -14.08
N ILE A 96 -18.94 2.32 -13.67
CA ILE A 96 -19.59 1.10 -13.18
C ILE A 96 -20.75 0.79 -14.10
N ALA A 97 -20.73 -0.39 -14.76
CA ALA A 97 -21.81 -0.83 -15.63
C ALA A 97 -22.02 -2.34 -15.54
N ALA A 98 -23.26 -2.75 -15.35
CA ALA A 98 -23.69 -4.14 -15.28
C ALA A 98 -22.94 -5.00 -14.24
N VAL A 99 -22.46 -4.39 -13.15
CA VAL A 99 -21.86 -5.10 -12.02
C VAL A 99 -22.96 -5.60 -11.09
N PRO A 100 -23.05 -6.90 -10.79
CA PRO A 100 -24.09 -7.44 -9.89
C PRO A 100 -24.08 -6.75 -8.52
N GLY A 101 -25.25 -6.28 -8.08
CA GLY A 101 -25.42 -5.58 -6.81
C GLY A 101 -25.06 -4.08 -6.82
N PHE A 102 -24.62 -3.54 -7.95
CA PHE A 102 -24.29 -2.12 -8.11
C PHE A 102 -25.29 -1.43 -9.04
N VAL A 103 -25.48 -0.14 -8.84
CA VAL A 103 -26.20 0.73 -9.78
C VAL A 103 -25.19 1.23 -10.82
N ASP A 104 -25.54 1.16 -12.10
CA ASP A 104 -24.73 1.70 -13.19
C ASP A 104 -24.48 3.19 -12.96
N ARG A 105 -23.19 3.58 -13.06
CA ARG A 105 -22.78 4.94 -12.72
C ARG A 105 -21.48 5.35 -13.39
N THR A 106 -21.51 6.48 -14.05
CA THR A 106 -20.31 7.20 -14.53
C THR A 106 -20.30 8.56 -13.87
N GLN A 107 -19.36 8.82 -12.98
CA GLN A 107 -19.24 10.08 -12.26
C GLN A 107 -17.82 10.38 -11.84
N ALA A 108 -17.53 11.66 -11.65
CA ALA A 108 -16.31 12.13 -11.00
C ALA A 108 -16.64 13.28 -10.06
N GLY A 109 -15.86 13.46 -9.00
CA GLY A 109 -16.04 14.55 -8.06
C GLY A 109 -15.17 14.45 -6.82
N TRP A 110 -15.34 15.44 -5.96
CA TRP A 110 -14.70 15.42 -4.65
C TRP A 110 -15.33 14.34 -3.77
N GLN A 111 -14.48 13.45 -3.25
CA GLN A 111 -14.90 12.33 -2.41
C GLN A 111 -14.90 12.70 -0.94
N GLY A 112 -13.79 13.25 -0.42
CA GLY A 112 -13.64 13.52 0.99
C GLY A 112 -12.30 14.10 1.39
N ALA A 113 -12.03 14.08 2.69
CA ALA A 113 -10.79 14.55 3.28
C ALA A 113 -10.40 13.66 4.46
N ALA A 114 -9.10 13.62 4.78
CA ALA A 114 -8.55 12.88 5.90
C ALA A 114 -7.48 13.68 6.64
N LEU A 115 -7.20 13.22 7.86
CA LEU A 115 -6.08 13.62 8.70
C LEU A 115 -5.37 12.35 9.16
N ASP A 116 -4.10 12.22 8.83
CA ASP A 116 -3.23 11.15 9.32
C ASP A 116 -2.23 11.72 10.33
N LEU A 117 -2.05 11.00 11.43
CA LEU A 117 -1.10 11.30 12.49
C LEU A 117 -0.20 10.09 12.69
N ARG A 118 1.12 10.26 12.55
CA ARG A 118 2.08 9.17 12.74
C ARG A 118 3.06 9.47 13.85
N TYR A 119 3.31 8.45 14.68
CA TYR A 119 4.31 8.54 15.74
C TYR A 119 5.24 7.34 15.70
N ARG A 120 6.55 7.61 15.53
CA ARG A 120 7.62 6.61 15.56
C ARG A 120 8.10 6.39 16.98
N PHE A 121 7.82 5.20 17.51
CA PHE A 121 8.27 4.77 18.85
C PHE A 121 9.71 4.28 18.85
N LEU A 122 10.10 3.52 17.82
CA LEU A 122 11.42 2.96 17.65
C LEU A 122 11.96 3.27 16.27
N ASP A 123 13.20 3.70 16.23
CA ASP A 123 13.92 3.97 14.99
C ASP A 123 14.76 2.73 14.63
N ARG A 124 14.54 2.17 13.44
CA ARG A 124 15.21 0.94 12.96
C ARG A 124 16.73 1.09 12.80
N GLU A 125 17.25 2.31 12.66
CA GLU A 125 18.68 2.55 12.54
C GLU A 125 19.38 2.45 13.91
N THR A 126 18.66 2.65 15.01
CA THR A 126 19.19 2.63 16.38
C THR A 126 18.65 1.48 17.22
N ALA A 127 17.53 0.86 16.82
CA ALA A 127 16.90 -0.27 17.51
C ALA A 127 16.94 -1.53 16.63
N LEU A 128 16.52 -2.67 17.19
CA LEU A 128 16.45 -3.94 16.48
C LEU A 128 15.45 -3.92 15.31
N PHE A 129 14.42 -3.08 15.41
CA PHE A 129 13.38 -2.82 14.41
C PHE A 129 12.80 -1.43 14.60
N GLY A 130 12.24 -0.85 13.53
CA GLY A 130 11.42 0.35 13.57
C GLY A 130 10.01 0.02 14.00
N LEU A 131 9.38 0.93 14.74
CA LEU A 131 7.99 0.81 15.18
C LEU A 131 7.29 2.16 15.09
N THR A 132 6.28 2.24 14.23
CA THR A 132 5.46 3.44 14.02
C THR A 132 3.98 3.10 14.13
N LEU A 133 3.23 3.95 14.78
CA LEU A 133 1.78 3.91 14.82
C LEU A 133 1.24 5.05 13.96
N ALA A 134 0.35 4.74 13.03
CA ALA A 134 -0.40 5.69 12.25
C ALA A 134 -1.88 5.64 12.65
N LEU A 135 -2.51 6.81 12.70
CA LEU A 135 -3.92 6.99 12.94
C LEU A 135 -4.45 7.97 11.89
N GLU A 136 -5.14 7.44 10.88
CA GLU A 136 -5.88 8.23 9.92
C GLU A 136 -7.34 8.34 10.36
N THR A 137 -7.94 9.51 10.18
CA THR A 137 -9.38 9.72 10.30
C THR A 137 -9.89 10.40 9.05
N HIS A 138 -10.97 9.90 8.47
CA HIS A 138 -11.50 10.42 7.22
C HIS A 138 -13.01 10.66 7.27
N GLY A 139 -13.45 11.57 6.38
CA GLY A 139 -14.86 11.82 6.13
C GLY A 139 -15.12 11.92 4.63
N ASN A 140 -15.97 11.02 4.11
CA ASN A 140 -16.31 10.90 2.70
C ASN A 140 -17.79 11.17 2.45
N ARG A 141 -18.11 11.74 1.29
CA ARG A 141 -19.48 12.00 0.81
C ARG A 141 -19.87 11.09 -0.36
N ILE A 142 -18.95 10.30 -0.84
CA ILE A 142 -19.11 9.29 -1.88
C ILE A 142 -18.52 8.00 -1.33
N ASP A 143 -19.29 6.93 -1.38
CA ASP A 143 -18.82 5.59 -1.02
C ASP A 143 -17.79 5.10 -2.04
N GLU A 144 -16.65 4.67 -1.55
CA GLU A 144 -15.48 4.31 -2.37
C GLU A 144 -15.70 3.12 -3.29
N THR A 145 -16.63 2.25 -2.94
CA THR A 145 -16.88 1.01 -3.68
C THR A 145 -18.01 1.16 -4.68
N THR A 146 -19.12 1.75 -4.27
CA THR A 146 -20.36 1.82 -5.07
C THR A 146 -20.52 3.15 -5.80
N ALA A 147 -19.68 4.14 -5.52
CA ALA A 147 -19.83 5.51 -5.98
C ALA A 147 -21.16 6.18 -5.55
N SER A 148 -21.85 5.60 -4.59
CA SER A 148 -23.12 6.12 -4.07
C SER A 148 -22.89 7.33 -3.17
N ARG A 149 -23.85 8.26 -3.15
CA ARG A 149 -23.84 9.33 -2.15
C ARG A 149 -24.00 8.74 -0.75
N ALA A 150 -23.07 9.04 0.12
CA ALA A 150 -23.05 8.59 1.50
C ALA A 150 -22.43 9.66 2.40
N GLN A 151 -22.69 9.55 3.69
CA GLN A 151 -21.86 10.14 4.74
C GLN A 151 -21.11 9.00 5.37
N ASN A 152 -19.83 8.88 5.03
CA ASN A 152 -18.93 7.87 5.57
C ASN A 152 -17.93 8.57 6.49
N TYR A 153 -17.72 8.00 7.65
CA TYR A 153 -16.69 8.38 8.61
C TYR A 153 -15.95 7.13 9.02
N GLY A 154 -14.66 7.17 8.93
CA GLY A 154 -13.83 6.04 9.30
C GLY A 154 -12.56 6.47 10.01
N THR A 155 -11.89 5.47 10.55
CA THR A 155 -10.58 5.59 11.17
C THR A 155 -9.76 4.41 10.73
N GLU A 156 -8.50 4.62 10.35
CA GLU A 156 -7.55 3.55 10.14
C GLU A 156 -6.45 3.63 11.21
N LEU A 157 -6.27 2.55 11.95
CA LEU A 157 -5.17 2.38 12.89
C LEU A 157 -4.19 1.38 12.29
N THR A 158 -2.97 1.82 11.99
CA THR A 158 -1.93 0.96 11.42
C THR A 158 -0.68 0.95 12.29
N LEU A 159 -0.23 -0.25 12.67
CA LEU A 159 1.05 -0.49 13.31
C LEU A 159 2.05 -0.95 12.25
N ALA A 160 3.10 -0.17 12.01
CA ALA A 160 4.20 -0.50 11.11
C ALA A 160 5.41 -1.00 11.88
N LEU A 161 5.85 -2.21 11.56
CA LEU A 161 7.11 -2.79 12.03
C LEU A 161 8.05 -2.96 10.85
N GLU A 162 9.30 -2.54 11.02
CA GLU A 162 10.24 -2.52 9.92
C GLU A 162 11.64 -2.93 10.36
N ARG A 163 12.34 -3.65 9.50
CA ARG A 163 13.70 -4.11 9.77
C ARG A 163 14.59 -4.06 8.53
N ASN A 164 15.80 -3.54 8.72
CA ASN A 164 16.87 -3.72 7.74
C ASN A 164 17.27 -5.20 7.68
N LEU A 165 16.95 -5.87 6.56
CA LEU A 165 17.41 -7.26 6.32
C LEU A 165 18.89 -7.27 5.99
N ILE A 166 19.31 -6.32 5.16
CA ILE A 166 20.70 -6.04 4.80
C ILE A 166 20.85 -4.53 4.85
N PRO A 167 21.67 -3.98 5.78
CA PRO A 167 21.83 -2.54 5.93
C PRO A 167 22.17 -1.85 4.61
N GLY A 168 21.43 -0.78 4.28
CA GLY A 168 21.58 0.00 3.05
C GLY A 168 21.22 -0.72 1.76
N LEU A 169 20.76 -1.99 1.81
CA LEU A 169 20.44 -2.76 0.60
C LEU A 169 19.02 -3.34 0.59
N ALA A 170 18.51 -3.83 1.70
CA ALA A 170 17.18 -4.45 1.73
C ALA A 170 16.48 -4.23 3.05
N VAL A 171 15.19 -3.93 2.98
CA VAL A 171 14.30 -3.68 4.10
C VAL A 171 13.03 -4.52 3.97
N ALA A 172 12.51 -4.99 5.09
CA ALA A 172 11.22 -5.65 5.19
C ALA A 172 10.32 -4.90 6.15
N THR A 173 9.06 -4.75 5.75
CA THR A 173 8.03 -4.02 6.51
C THR A 173 6.80 -4.90 6.70
N LEU A 174 6.23 -4.89 7.90
CA LEU A 174 4.97 -5.52 8.26
C LEU A 174 4.02 -4.44 8.79
N ASN A 175 2.84 -4.33 8.20
CA ASN A 175 1.75 -3.52 8.72
C ASN A 175 0.64 -4.40 9.29
N LEU A 176 0.09 -3.97 10.41
CA LEU A 176 -1.11 -4.53 11.02
C LEU A 176 -2.13 -3.41 11.11
N GLY A 177 -3.24 -3.55 10.38
CA GLY A 177 -4.26 -2.52 10.23
C GLY A 177 -5.61 -2.93 10.79
N TYR A 178 -6.32 -1.96 11.37
CA TYR A 178 -7.72 -2.07 11.75
C TYR A 178 -8.46 -0.79 11.34
N GLN A 179 -9.55 -0.95 10.56
CA GLN A 179 -10.30 0.15 9.99
C GLN A 179 -11.78 -0.03 10.26
N PRO A 180 -12.34 0.60 11.32
CA PRO A 180 -13.77 0.72 11.55
C PRO A 180 -14.37 1.86 10.74
N GLU A 181 -15.56 1.64 10.18
CA GLU A 181 -16.29 2.61 9.37
C GLU A 181 -17.77 2.69 9.74
N TRP A 182 -18.32 3.88 9.57
CA TRP A 182 -19.76 4.19 9.74
C TRP A 182 -20.26 4.85 8.47
N THR A 183 -21.15 4.20 7.76
CA THR A 183 -21.69 4.70 6.49
C THR A 183 -23.20 4.91 6.56
N HIS A 184 -23.64 6.09 6.15
CA HIS A 184 -25.04 6.43 5.98
C HIS A 184 -25.31 6.77 4.52
N PHE A 185 -25.89 5.84 3.78
CA PHE A 185 -26.27 6.06 2.39
C PHE A 185 -27.45 6.98 2.24
N ALA A 186 -27.43 7.85 1.24
CA ALA A 186 -28.51 8.77 0.95
C ALA A 186 -29.81 7.99 0.62
N GLY A 187 -30.89 8.29 1.36
CA GLY A 187 -32.18 7.61 1.21
C GLY A 187 -32.32 6.29 1.96
N VAL A 188 -31.30 5.84 2.68
CA VAL A 188 -31.36 4.64 3.53
C VAL A 188 -31.48 5.08 5.00
N PRO A 189 -32.49 4.65 5.76
CA PRO A 189 -32.70 5.14 7.13
C PRO A 189 -31.71 4.60 8.15
N THR A 190 -31.06 3.46 7.86
CA THR A 190 -30.12 2.80 8.78
C THR A 190 -28.68 3.17 8.45
N ARG A 191 -27.84 3.29 9.48
CA ARG A 191 -26.37 3.35 9.32
C ARG A 191 -25.82 1.94 9.21
N GLN A 192 -24.90 1.77 8.29
CA GLN A 192 -24.07 0.58 8.20
C GLN A 192 -22.82 0.80 9.05
N GLN A 193 -22.31 -0.29 9.61
CA GLN A 193 -21.07 -0.34 10.36
C GLN A 193 -20.27 -1.49 9.80
N ASP A 194 -19.07 -1.21 9.40
CA ASP A 194 -18.15 -2.20 8.86
C ASP A 194 -16.81 -2.10 9.57
N SER A 195 -16.02 -3.15 9.47
CA SER A 195 -14.60 -3.06 9.82
C SER A 195 -13.75 -3.95 8.94
N THR A 196 -12.51 -3.54 8.75
CA THR A 196 -11.51 -4.30 8.00
C THR A 196 -10.28 -4.55 8.87
N LEU A 197 -9.84 -5.81 8.95
CA LEU A 197 -8.51 -6.16 9.43
C LEU A 197 -7.59 -6.33 8.24
N ALA A 198 -6.40 -5.75 8.33
CA ALA A 198 -5.36 -5.85 7.32
C ALA A 198 -4.06 -6.38 7.91
N VAL A 199 -3.41 -7.29 7.20
CA VAL A 199 -2.01 -7.67 7.43
C VAL A 199 -1.29 -7.50 6.10
N ALA A 200 -0.28 -6.65 6.08
CA ALA A 200 0.48 -6.40 4.87
C ALA A 200 1.97 -6.61 5.13
N PHE A 201 2.66 -7.19 4.18
CA PHE A 201 4.09 -7.44 4.23
C PHE A 201 4.74 -7.02 2.93
N GLY A 202 5.84 -6.28 3.03
CA GLY A 202 6.62 -5.83 1.88
C GLY A 202 8.11 -6.07 2.07
N ILE A 203 8.78 -6.27 0.97
CA ILE A 203 10.24 -6.27 0.89
C ILE A 203 10.64 -5.36 -0.26
N MET A 204 11.57 -4.44 0.01
CA MET A 204 12.21 -3.61 -1.00
C MET A 204 13.72 -3.78 -0.94
N ALA A 205 14.34 -3.86 -2.11
CA ALA A 205 15.78 -3.94 -2.26
C ALA A 205 16.31 -2.83 -3.17
N GLN A 206 17.38 -2.20 -2.77
CA GLN A 206 18.07 -1.18 -3.54
C GLN A 206 18.85 -1.84 -4.69
N VAL A 207 18.37 -1.68 -5.92
CA VAL A 207 19.00 -2.20 -7.13
C VAL A 207 20.04 -1.20 -7.65
N ARG A 208 19.78 0.10 -7.49
CA ARG A 208 20.66 1.22 -7.76
C ARG A 208 20.43 2.33 -6.73
N PRO A 209 21.34 3.29 -6.60
CA PRO A 209 21.18 4.37 -5.61
C PRO A 209 19.87 5.17 -5.72
N ASP A 210 19.29 5.21 -6.92
CA ASP A 210 18.05 5.94 -7.26
C ASP A 210 16.85 5.01 -7.51
N PHE A 211 17.01 3.68 -7.35
CA PHE A 211 15.99 2.72 -7.70
C PHE A 211 15.91 1.55 -6.72
N LEU A 212 14.73 1.39 -6.09
CA LEU A 212 14.40 0.20 -5.31
C LEU A 212 13.34 -0.61 -6.05
N PHE A 213 13.43 -1.92 -5.92
CA PHE A 213 12.45 -2.85 -6.47
C PHE A 213 12.13 -3.94 -5.45
N GLY A 214 10.87 -4.35 -5.43
CA GLY A 214 10.42 -5.37 -4.50
C GLY A 214 8.98 -5.79 -4.74
N GLY A 215 8.26 -6.09 -3.67
CA GLY A 215 6.88 -6.49 -3.76
C GLY A 215 6.15 -6.40 -2.43
N GLU A 216 4.83 -6.44 -2.56
CA GLU A 216 3.87 -6.34 -1.45
C GLU A 216 2.90 -7.51 -1.48
N VAL A 217 2.59 -8.02 -0.32
CA VAL A 217 1.53 -9.01 -0.08
C VAL A 217 0.60 -8.42 0.98
N ARG A 218 -0.70 -8.33 0.68
CA ARG A 218 -1.69 -7.74 1.58
C ARG A 218 -2.87 -8.69 1.74
N TYR A 219 -3.20 -9.03 2.98
CA TYR A 219 -4.34 -9.85 3.34
C TYR A 219 -5.36 -9.02 4.11
N PHE A 220 -6.62 -9.08 3.66
CA PHE A 220 -7.74 -8.36 4.24
C PHE A 220 -8.83 -9.30 4.69
N ARG A 221 -9.47 -8.94 5.79
CA ARG A 221 -10.73 -9.53 6.25
C ARG A 221 -11.73 -8.42 6.51
N LYS A 222 -12.83 -8.43 5.77
CA LYS A 222 -13.92 -7.49 5.95
C LYS A 222 -15.00 -8.11 6.82
N TYR A 223 -15.51 -7.31 7.75
CA TYR A 223 -16.56 -7.72 8.68
C TYR A 223 -17.74 -6.73 8.62
N ASP A 224 -18.94 -7.25 8.79
CA ASP A 224 -20.09 -6.44 9.20
C ASP A 224 -19.93 -6.14 10.70
N GLY A 225 -20.17 -4.88 11.07
CA GLY A 225 -19.95 -4.40 12.42
C GLY A 225 -18.51 -3.97 12.74
N ILE A 226 -18.39 -2.98 13.64
CA ILE A 226 -17.09 -2.43 14.04
C ILE A 226 -16.33 -3.32 15.03
N GLY A 227 -17.01 -4.24 15.72
CA GLY A 227 -16.43 -5.18 16.68
C GLY A 227 -15.99 -6.50 16.04
N LEU A 228 -15.84 -6.58 14.72
CA LEU A 228 -15.48 -7.80 13.98
C LEU A 228 -16.54 -8.90 14.13
N GLU A 229 -17.83 -8.54 14.07
CA GLU A 229 -18.92 -9.44 14.42
C GLU A 229 -19.12 -10.55 13.38
N GLU A 230 -19.45 -10.21 12.13
CA GLU A 230 -19.72 -11.18 11.06
C GLU A 230 -18.72 -11.03 9.92
N LEU A 231 -18.04 -12.11 9.56
CA LEU A 231 -17.12 -12.10 8.42
C LEU A 231 -17.90 -11.95 7.12
N GLY A 232 -17.67 -10.84 6.40
CA GLY A 232 -18.21 -10.58 5.07
C GLY A 232 -17.40 -11.24 3.95
N GLY A 233 -16.07 -11.28 4.11
CA GLY A 233 -15.15 -11.89 3.14
C GLY A 233 -13.69 -11.62 3.42
N GLU A 234 -12.84 -12.20 2.58
CA GLU A 234 -11.40 -12.10 2.73
C GLU A 234 -10.69 -12.11 1.38
N ALA A 235 -9.55 -11.40 1.29
CA ALA A 235 -8.77 -11.31 0.05
C ALA A 235 -7.27 -11.21 0.32
N LEU A 236 -6.49 -11.85 -0.56
CA LEU A 236 -5.04 -11.77 -0.60
C LEU A 236 -4.61 -11.11 -1.91
N PHE A 237 -3.97 -9.96 -1.82
CA PHE A 237 -3.36 -9.25 -2.93
C PHE A 237 -1.85 -9.45 -2.93
N VAL A 238 -1.27 -9.59 -4.13
CA VAL A 238 0.17 -9.75 -4.32
C VAL A 238 0.58 -8.93 -5.53
N GLY A 239 1.70 -8.24 -5.44
CA GLY A 239 2.21 -7.50 -6.59
C GLY A 239 3.58 -6.88 -6.40
N PRO A 240 4.24 -6.51 -7.51
CA PRO A 240 5.51 -5.80 -7.48
C PRO A 240 5.33 -4.34 -7.08
N SER A 241 6.36 -3.79 -6.45
CA SER A 241 6.54 -2.37 -6.16
C SER A 241 7.88 -1.89 -6.68
N ALA A 242 7.90 -0.66 -7.20
CA ALA A 242 9.09 0.01 -7.69
C ALA A 242 9.11 1.46 -7.17
N TYR A 243 10.25 1.87 -6.65
CA TYR A 243 10.49 3.23 -6.17
C TYR A 243 11.63 3.86 -6.97
N PHE A 244 11.44 5.11 -7.38
CA PHE A 244 12.40 5.92 -8.13
C PHE A 244 12.64 7.23 -7.40
N ARG A 245 13.86 7.51 -7.02
CA ARG A 245 14.29 8.83 -6.60
C ARG A 245 14.61 9.65 -7.86
N LEU A 246 13.71 10.55 -8.23
CA LEU A 246 13.84 11.37 -9.45
C LEU A 246 14.83 12.52 -9.26
N SER A 247 14.94 13.04 -8.04
CA SER A 247 15.89 14.07 -7.62
C SER A 247 16.08 14.00 -6.10
N GLU A 248 16.82 14.92 -5.51
CA GLU A 248 16.94 15.07 -4.05
C GLU A 248 15.60 15.41 -3.36
N ARG A 249 14.64 15.95 -4.12
CA ARG A 249 13.35 16.40 -3.60
C ARG A 249 12.14 15.69 -4.17
N ALA A 250 12.32 14.94 -5.27
CA ALA A 250 11.19 14.34 -5.97
C ALA A 250 11.35 12.83 -6.08
N ARG A 251 10.27 12.11 -5.85
CA ARG A 251 10.18 10.65 -5.89
C ARG A 251 8.93 10.16 -6.60
N LEU A 252 9.00 8.93 -7.08
CA LEU A 252 7.87 8.24 -7.70
C LEU A 252 7.86 6.80 -7.20
N THR A 253 6.72 6.35 -6.70
CA THR A 253 6.48 4.95 -6.35
C THR A 253 5.36 4.40 -7.22
N ALA A 254 5.52 3.20 -7.75
CA ALA A 254 4.51 2.53 -8.57
C ALA A 254 4.33 1.08 -8.10
N THR A 255 3.09 0.68 -7.89
CA THR A 255 2.71 -0.66 -7.45
C THR A 255 1.54 -1.16 -8.27
N TRP A 256 1.59 -2.42 -8.67
CA TRP A 256 0.47 -3.14 -9.27
C TRP A 256 0.22 -4.42 -8.48
N SER A 257 -1.00 -4.67 -8.04
CA SER A 257 -1.35 -5.90 -7.35
C SER A 257 -2.59 -6.56 -7.91
N VAL A 258 -2.61 -7.89 -7.81
CA VAL A 258 -3.75 -8.71 -8.19
C VAL A 258 -4.25 -9.48 -6.97
N GLN A 259 -5.55 -9.68 -6.89
CA GLN A 259 -6.13 -10.60 -5.93
C GLN A 259 -5.73 -12.04 -6.33
N ALA A 260 -4.77 -12.60 -5.62
CA ALA A 260 -4.24 -13.94 -5.85
C ALA A 260 -5.19 -15.00 -5.29
N TRP A 261 -5.87 -14.68 -4.21
CA TRP A 261 -6.85 -15.52 -3.54
C TRP A 261 -7.86 -14.65 -2.78
N GLY A 262 -9.07 -15.18 -2.58
CA GLY A 262 -10.08 -14.52 -1.76
C GLY A 262 -11.37 -15.34 -1.73
N ARG A 263 -12.25 -15.01 -0.78
CA ARG A 263 -13.50 -15.72 -0.62
C ARG A 263 -14.55 -14.85 0.08
N PRO A 264 -15.68 -14.55 -0.57
CA PRO A 264 -16.84 -14.02 0.13
C PRO A 264 -17.32 -15.05 1.16
N ALA A 265 -17.75 -14.60 2.33
CA ALA A 265 -18.23 -15.49 3.37
C ALA A 265 -19.38 -16.41 2.88
N GLY A 266 -19.39 -17.64 3.35
CA GLY A 266 -20.41 -18.62 2.99
C GLY A 266 -20.35 -19.17 1.56
N THR A 267 -19.30 -18.88 0.78
CA THR A 267 -19.15 -19.33 -0.60
C THR A 267 -17.94 -20.25 -0.77
N ALA A 268 -17.86 -20.96 -1.91
CA ALA A 268 -16.71 -21.75 -2.33
C ALA A 268 -15.85 -21.04 -3.40
N ALA A 269 -16.06 -19.74 -3.60
CA ALA A 269 -15.30 -18.95 -4.56
C ALA A 269 -13.82 -18.90 -4.17
N THR A 270 -12.94 -18.73 -5.16
CA THR A 270 -11.49 -18.60 -4.97
C THR A 270 -11.01 -17.16 -5.04
N LEU A 271 -11.92 -16.23 -5.32
CA LEU A 271 -11.72 -14.79 -5.31
C LEU A 271 -12.93 -14.13 -4.67
N ASP A 272 -12.70 -13.11 -3.86
CA ASP A 272 -13.74 -12.25 -3.31
C ASP A 272 -13.90 -11.00 -4.18
N LEU A 273 -14.68 -11.11 -5.25
CA LEU A 273 -14.99 -9.98 -6.14
C LEU A 273 -16.30 -9.29 -5.77
N ILE A 274 -16.90 -9.66 -4.65
CA ILE A 274 -18.05 -8.96 -4.04
C ILE A 274 -17.53 -7.79 -3.18
N ASN A 275 -16.67 -8.10 -2.22
CA ASN A 275 -16.14 -7.11 -1.28
C ASN A 275 -14.94 -6.34 -1.87
N PHE A 276 -14.12 -7.01 -2.70
CA PHE A 276 -12.87 -6.46 -3.23
C PHE A 276 -12.86 -6.45 -4.76
N GLU A 277 -11.92 -5.78 -5.36
CA GLU A 277 -11.63 -5.78 -6.80
C GLU A 277 -10.59 -6.83 -7.17
N ARG A 278 -10.52 -7.15 -8.47
CA ARG A 278 -9.55 -8.11 -9.02
C ARG A 278 -8.13 -7.56 -9.03
N GLN A 279 -7.97 -6.26 -9.30
CA GLN A 279 -6.68 -5.61 -9.51
C GLN A 279 -6.68 -4.22 -8.91
N GLN A 280 -5.53 -3.82 -8.40
CA GLN A 280 -5.24 -2.49 -7.91
C GLN A 280 -3.92 -2.00 -8.50
N ALA A 281 -3.88 -0.73 -8.89
CA ALA A 281 -2.65 -0.05 -9.31
C ALA A 281 -2.53 1.25 -8.51
N ARG A 282 -1.33 1.58 -8.04
CA ARG A 282 -1.08 2.84 -7.35
C ARG A 282 0.20 3.48 -7.86
N VAL A 283 0.13 4.78 -8.08
CA VAL A 283 1.28 5.63 -8.38
C VAL A 283 1.29 6.76 -7.36
N VAL A 284 2.41 6.95 -6.72
CA VAL A 284 2.63 7.99 -5.70
C VAL A 284 3.76 8.89 -6.19
N PHE A 285 3.50 10.18 -6.29
CA PHE A 285 4.49 11.20 -6.57
C PHE A 285 4.64 12.10 -5.34
N GLY A 286 5.86 12.26 -4.86
CA GLY A 286 6.19 13.11 -3.72
C GLY A 286 7.18 14.20 -4.10
N LEU A 287 7.05 15.37 -3.45
CA LEU A 287 7.89 16.54 -3.64
C LEU A 287 8.14 17.26 -2.32
N ASN A 288 9.39 17.18 -1.83
CA ASN A 288 9.86 17.92 -0.63
C ASN A 288 10.16 19.38 -0.96
N PHE A 289 9.79 20.34 -0.04
CA PHE A 289 9.96 21.78 -0.29
C PHE A 289 10.30 22.58 0.98
#